data_7ad4ce7f7c6c822cc68223a94e131b93
#
_entry.id   7ad4ce7f7c6c822cc68223a94e131b93
#
_cell.length_a   1.000
_cell.length_b   1.000
_cell.length_c   1.000
_cell.angle_alpha   90.00
_cell.angle_beta   90.00
_cell.angle_gamma   90.00
#
_symmetry.space_group_name_H-M   'P 1'
#
loop_
_entity.id
_entity.type
_entity.pdbx_description
1 polymer ?
#
loop_
_entity_poly.entity_id
_entity_poly.type
_entity_poly.pdbx_seq_one_letter_code
_entity_poly.pdbx_strand_id
1 'polypeptide(L)'
;MKIAILNDTHCGIRNSSEIFLANAEDFYSNIFFPECDKRDIKQILHLGDYYDHRKFINFKALNHNRRVFLDQVRKRGMSMDIIPGNHDTYFKNTNELNSLKECLGHYMNEVHIIMEPTVMKYDSLKIGLVPWICNDNYDQCMTFIKECQADWIGAHLELTGFEMMRGITNVHGMNPKIFKRFEMVLSG
;
A
#
# COMPACT_ATOMS: atom_id res chain seq x y z
N MET A 1 -1.53 -9.57 -18.06
CA MET A 1 -2.18 -8.39 -17.41
C MET A 1 -1.12 -7.37 -17.02
N LYS A 2 -1.43 -6.08 -17.03
CA LYS A 2 -0.56 -5.02 -16.47
C LYS A 2 -1.14 -4.57 -15.16
N ILE A 3 -0.28 -4.25 -14.19
CA ILE A 3 -0.65 -3.81 -12.84
C ILE A 3 0.00 -2.45 -12.59
N ALA A 4 -0.74 -1.51 -12.02
CA ALA A 4 -0.16 -0.29 -11.47
C ALA A 4 0.23 -0.54 -10.01
N ILE A 5 1.45 -0.18 -9.64
CA ILE A 5 1.92 -0.28 -8.25
C ILE A 5 1.96 1.12 -7.67
N LEU A 6 1.32 1.29 -6.52
CA LEU A 6 1.34 2.50 -5.70
C LEU A 6 1.77 2.15 -4.28
N ASN A 7 2.33 3.12 -3.58
CA ASN A 7 2.65 3.03 -2.16
C ASN A 7 2.78 4.45 -1.58
N ASP A 8 2.72 4.56 -0.27
CA ASP A 8 3.01 5.79 0.47
C ASP A 8 2.25 7.01 -0.05
N THR A 9 0.95 6.82 -0.33
CA THR A 9 0.12 7.93 -0.85
C THR A 9 -0.23 8.94 0.23
N HIS A 10 -0.15 8.58 1.50
CA HIS A 10 -0.28 9.45 2.67
C HIS A 10 -1.41 10.47 2.55
N CYS A 11 -2.62 10.00 2.24
CA CYS A 11 -3.78 10.88 2.14
C CYS A 11 -3.95 11.70 3.44
N GLY A 12 -3.94 13.02 3.30
CA GLY A 12 -4.03 13.93 4.43
C GLY A 12 -2.69 14.40 5.00
N ILE A 13 -1.59 14.12 4.31
CA ILE A 13 -0.24 14.54 4.70
C ILE A 13 -0.14 16.04 5.03
N ARG A 14 0.77 16.37 5.96
CA ARG A 14 1.00 17.75 6.42
C ARG A 14 -0.27 18.42 6.92
N ASN A 15 -1.02 17.68 7.77
CA ASN A 15 -2.29 18.15 8.36
C ASN A 15 -3.33 18.55 7.29
N SER A 16 -3.43 17.75 6.25
CA SER A 16 -4.34 17.94 5.11
C SER A 16 -4.10 19.27 4.36
N SER A 17 -2.83 19.61 4.18
CA SER A 17 -2.43 20.83 3.46
C SER A 17 -3.04 20.90 2.08
N GLU A 18 -3.61 22.07 1.72
CA GLU A 18 -4.20 22.34 0.40
C GLU A 18 -3.24 22.08 -0.75
N ILE A 19 -1.97 22.42 -0.55
CA ILE A 19 -0.92 22.23 -1.58
C ILE A 19 -0.74 20.74 -1.87
N PHE A 20 -0.68 19.91 -0.83
CA PHE A 20 -0.53 18.46 -1.01
C PHE A 20 -1.79 17.81 -1.58
N LEU A 21 -2.98 18.28 -1.18
CA LEU A 21 -4.23 17.81 -1.77
C LEU A 21 -4.30 18.17 -3.26
N ALA A 22 -3.97 19.39 -3.62
CA ALA A 22 -3.95 19.81 -5.03
C ALA A 22 -2.90 19.03 -5.85
N ASN A 23 -1.70 18.79 -5.31
CA ASN A 23 -0.67 17.98 -5.97
C ASN A 23 -1.13 16.54 -6.18
N ALA A 24 -1.82 15.93 -5.21
CA ALA A 24 -2.39 14.60 -5.34
C ALA A 24 -3.48 14.56 -6.44
N GLU A 25 -4.37 15.58 -6.49
CA GLU A 25 -5.38 15.69 -7.53
C GLU A 25 -4.74 15.84 -8.93
N ASP A 26 -3.72 16.67 -9.05
CA ASP A 26 -2.97 16.86 -10.31
C ASP A 26 -2.31 15.55 -10.76
N PHE A 27 -1.63 14.84 -9.85
CA PHE A 27 -1.02 13.55 -10.14
C PHE A 27 -2.04 12.52 -10.61
N TYR A 28 -3.15 12.34 -9.89
CA TYR A 28 -4.13 11.34 -10.26
C TYR A 28 -4.84 11.70 -11.57
N SER A 29 -5.21 12.97 -11.75
CA SER A 29 -6.00 13.42 -12.91
C SER A 29 -5.19 13.51 -14.19
N ASN A 30 -3.92 13.95 -14.10
CA ASN A 30 -3.12 14.28 -15.28
C ASN A 30 -2.01 13.26 -15.57
N ILE A 31 -1.66 12.38 -14.60
CA ILE A 31 -0.58 11.42 -14.78
C ILE A 31 -1.09 9.99 -14.59
N PHE A 32 -1.55 9.63 -13.38
CA PHE A 32 -1.81 8.25 -13.01
C PHE A 32 -2.95 7.62 -13.83
N PHE A 33 -4.15 8.19 -13.78
CA PHE A 33 -5.29 7.61 -14.50
C PHE A 33 -5.15 7.69 -16.02
N PRO A 34 -4.65 8.78 -16.63
CA PRO A 34 -4.36 8.80 -18.07
C PRO A 34 -3.37 7.72 -18.52
N GLU A 35 -2.31 7.45 -17.73
CA GLU A 35 -1.40 6.36 -18.06
C GLU A 35 -2.03 4.98 -17.85
N CYS A 36 -2.88 4.80 -16.85
CA CYS A 36 -3.66 3.57 -16.69
C CYS A 36 -4.59 3.34 -17.87
N ASP A 37 -5.35 4.36 -18.29
CA ASP A 37 -6.27 4.30 -19.41
C ASP A 37 -5.52 3.98 -20.73
N LYS A 38 -4.42 4.68 -21.00
CA LYS A 38 -3.58 4.48 -22.19
C LYS A 38 -3.00 3.06 -22.27
N ARG A 39 -2.67 2.45 -21.14
CA ARG A 39 -2.05 1.11 -21.05
C ARG A 39 -3.06 -0.01 -20.82
N ASP A 40 -4.35 0.31 -20.70
CA ASP A 40 -5.42 -0.60 -20.31
C ASP A 40 -5.12 -1.34 -19.00
N ILE A 41 -4.71 -0.58 -17.97
CA ILE A 41 -4.47 -1.10 -16.64
C ILE A 41 -5.77 -1.04 -15.85
N LYS A 42 -6.21 -2.19 -15.33
CA LYS A 42 -7.43 -2.31 -14.52
C LYS A 42 -7.15 -2.77 -13.08
N GLN A 43 -5.92 -3.17 -12.79
CA GLN A 43 -5.52 -3.64 -11.47
C GLN A 43 -4.48 -2.70 -10.85
N ILE A 44 -4.73 -2.31 -9.61
CA ILE A 44 -3.82 -1.55 -8.76
C ILE A 44 -3.35 -2.47 -7.63
N LEU A 45 -2.07 -2.43 -7.32
CA LEU A 45 -1.49 -3.00 -6.11
C LEU A 45 -0.95 -1.85 -5.26
N HIS A 46 -1.50 -1.66 -4.05
CA HIS A 46 -1.06 -0.62 -3.12
C HIS A 46 -0.33 -1.23 -1.93
N LEU A 47 0.91 -0.80 -1.71
CA LEU A 47 1.81 -1.40 -0.73
C LEU A 47 1.82 -0.67 0.62
N GLY A 48 0.69 -0.12 1.02
CA GLY A 48 0.51 0.47 2.36
C GLY A 48 0.78 1.96 2.46
N ASP A 49 0.56 2.50 3.65
CA ASP A 49 0.60 3.92 3.99
C ASP A 49 -0.33 4.75 3.09
N TYR A 50 -1.57 4.28 3.03
CA TYR A 50 -2.61 4.95 2.26
C TYR A 50 -3.05 6.26 2.90
N TYR A 51 -3.24 6.26 4.24
CA TYR A 51 -3.54 7.45 5.02
C TYR A 51 -2.31 7.89 5.84
N ASP A 52 -2.20 9.21 6.08
CA ASP A 52 -1.04 9.80 6.76
C ASP A 52 -1.05 9.59 8.29
N HIS A 53 -2.23 9.63 8.90
CA HIS A 53 -2.36 9.58 10.35
C HIS A 53 -3.02 8.30 10.87
N ARG A 54 -2.37 7.67 11.87
CA ARG A 54 -2.84 6.45 12.53
C ARG A 54 -4.19 6.58 13.24
N LYS A 55 -4.49 7.76 13.81
CA LYS A 55 -5.55 7.91 14.80
C LYS A 55 -6.72 8.78 14.37
N PHE A 56 -6.57 9.55 13.32
CA PHE A 56 -7.63 10.43 12.83
C PHE A 56 -7.44 10.73 11.34
N ILE A 57 -8.53 10.99 10.67
CA ILE A 57 -8.54 11.43 9.28
C ILE A 57 -9.40 12.69 9.20
N ASN A 58 -8.85 13.73 8.58
CA ASN A 58 -9.59 14.95 8.33
C ASN A 58 -10.66 14.69 7.26
N PHE A 59 -11.90 15.06 7.53
CA PHE A 59 -13.02 14.84 6.58
C PHE A 59 -12.81 15.49 5.21
N LYS A 60 -12.08 16.61 5.16
CA LYS A 60 -11.72 17.24 3.89
C LYS A 60 -10.79 16.36 3.08
N ALA A 61 -9.74 15.81 3.68
CA ALA A 61 -8.83 14.87 3.02
C ALA A 61 -9.55 13.60 2.59
N LEU A 62 -10.40 13.05 3.46
CA LEU A 62 -11.22 11.87 3.15
C LEU A 62 -12.14 12.11 1.95
N ASN A 63 -12.87 13.23 1.94
CA ASN A 63 -13.74 13.60 0.83
C ASN A 63 -12.96 13.84 -0.46
N HIS A 64 -11.83 14.55 -0.36
CA HIS A 64 -10.94 14.81 -1.50
C HIS A 64 -10.45 13.49 -2.11
N ASN A 65 -9.90 12.60 -1.29
CA ASN A 65 -9.40 11.29 -1.76
C ASN A 65 -10.50 10.45 -2.43
N ARG A 66 -11.69 10.42 -1.85
CA ARG A 66 -12.84 9.76 -2.48
C ARG A 66 -13.06 10.26 -3.90
N ARG A 67 -13.18 11.56 -4.07
CA ARG A 67 -13.47 12.20 -5.36
C ARG A 67 -12.36 11.99 -6.39
N VAL A 68 -11.10 12.19 -5.98
CA VAL A 68 -9.98 12.23 -6.93
C VAL A 68 -9.38 10.85 -7.21
N PHE A 69 -9.57 9.88 -6.31
CA PHE A 69 -8.99 8.54 -6.45
C PHE A 69 -10.06 7.43 -6.44
N LEU A 70 -10.75 7.20 -5.34
CA LEU A 70 -11.62 6.02 -5.18
C LEU A 70 -12.80 6.01 -6.16
N ASP A 71 -13.47 7.16 -6.36
CA ASP A 71 -14.55 7.28 -7.34
C ASP A 71 -14.04 7.12 -8.78
N GLN A 72 -12.77 7.48 -9.04
CA GLN A 72 -12.15 7.30 -10.35
C GLN A 72 -11.77 5.83 -10.60
N VAL A 73 -11.32 5.11 -9.58
CA VAL A 73 -11.13 3.64 -9.62
C VAL A 73 -12.46 2.96 -10.00
N ARG A 74 -13.54 3.29 -9.28
CA ARG A 74 -14.90 2.77 -9.55
C ARG A 74 -15.37 3.09 -10.96
N LYS A 75 -15.29 4.35 -11.40
CA LYS A 75 -15.73 4.80 -12.73
C LYS A 75 -15.02 4.08 -13.88
N ARG A 76 -13.77 3.69 -13.68
CA ARG A 76 -12.97 3.00 -14.70
C ARG A 76 -13.08 1.48 -14.64
N GLY A 77 -13.89 0.94 -13.74
CA GLY A 77 -13.97 -0.49 -13.50
C GLY A 77 -12.64 -1.10 -13.13
N MET A 78 -11.84 -0.35 -12.37
CA MET A 78 -10.57 -0.83 -11.84
C MET A 78 -10.79 -1.50 -10.48
N SER A 79 -9.85 -2.37 -10.10
CA SER A 79 -9.77 -2.95 -8.76
C SER A 79 -8.43 -2.64 -8.10
N MET A 80 -8.40 -2.66 -6.79
CA MET A 80 -7.20 -2.40 -5.99
C MET A 80 -7.05 -3.46 -4.90
N ASP A 81 -5.92 -4.17 -4.91
CA ASP A 81 -5.45 -4.94 -3.77
C ASP A 81 -4.56 -4.04 -2.92
N ILE A 82 -4.79 -3.99 -1.61
CA ILE A 82 -4.05 -3.12 -0.71
C ILE A 82 -3.66 -3.86 0.57
N ILE A 83 -2.42 -3.71 0.99
CA ILE A 83 -1.94 -4.11 2.31
C ILE A 83 -1.87 -2.88 3.23
N PRO A 84 -2.10 -3.00 4.54
CA PRO A 84 -1.84 -1.92 5.48
C PRO A 84 -0.34 -1.66 5.62
N GLY A 85 0.04 -0.38 5.66
CA GLY A 85 1.33 0.11 6.10
C GLY A 85 1.30 0.51 7.58
N ASN A 86 2.41 1.01 8.09
CA ASN A 86 2.51 1.39 9.49
C ASN A 86 1.66 2.62 9.85
N HIS A 87 1.40 3.53 8.92
CA HIS A 87 0.50 4.67 9.13
C HIS A 87 -0.98 4.32 9.06
N ASP A 88 -1.33 3.20 8.44
CA ASP A 88 -2.73 2.77 8.37
C ASP A 88 -3.23 2.13 9.66
N THR A 89 -2.33 1.65 10.54
CA THR A 89 -2.70 0.93 11.77
C THR A 89 -2.79 1.86 12.97
N TYR A 90 -3.85 1.71 13.80
CA TYR A 90 -4.05 2.52 15.00
C TYR A 90 -2.99 2.23 16.08
N PHE A 91 -2.78 0.95 16.39
CA PHE A 91 -1.78 0.47 17.32
C PHE A 91 -0.49 0.05 16.61
N LYS A 92 0.65 0.13 17.32
CA LYS A 92 1.94 -0.27 16.73
C LYS A 92 2.19 -1.78 16.74
N ASN A 93 1.47 -2.50 17.59
CA ASN A 93 1.68 -3.93 17.83
C ASN A 93 0.68 -4.85 17.13
N THR A 94 -0.39 -4.28 16.53
CA THR A 94 -1.42 -5.04 15.83
C THR A 94 -1.98 -4.28 14.62
N ASN A 95 -2.41 -5.00 13.59
CA ASN A 95 -3.06 -4.46 12.40
C ASN A 95 -4.59 -4.55 12.48
N GLU A 96 -5.16 -5.02 13.60
CA GLU A 96 -6.59 -5.30 13.73
C GLU A 96 -7.45 -4.06 13.49
N LEU A 97 -7.14 -2.96 14.20
CA LEU A 97 -7.79 -1.67 13.99
C LEU A 97 -6.96 -0.83 13.03
N ASN A 98 -7.48 -0.57 11.84
CA ASN A 98 -6.78 0.18 10.81
C ASN A 98 -7.72 1.04 9.96
N SER A 99 -7.17 2.11 9.40
CA SER A 99 -7.91 3.09 8.60
C SER A 99 -8.48 2.52 7.30
N LEU A 100 -7.86 1.47 6.75
CA LEU A 100 -8.34 0.87 5.51
C LEU A 100 -9.71 0.21 5.72
N LYS A 101 -9.85 -0.61 6.77
CA LYS A 101 -11.13 -1.23 7.13
C LYS A 101 -12.19 -0.20 7.47
N GLU A 102 -11.82 0.81 8.28
CA GLU A 102 -12.77 1.81 8.76
C GLU A 102 -13.24 2.77 7.67
N CYS A 103 -12.38 3.12 6.69
CA CYS A 103 -12.67 4.18 5.74
C CYS A 103 -13.01 3.69 4.32
N LEU A 104 -12.63 2.46 3.94
CA LEU A 104 -12.82 1.95 2.58
C LEU A 104 -14.04 1.03 2.44
N GLY A 105 -14.85 0.85 3.48
CA GLY A 105 -16.00 -0.06 3.48
C GLY A 105 -17.03 0.19 2.36
N HIS A 106 -17.16 1.43 1.86
CA HIS A 106 -18.04 1.77 0.74
C HIS A 106 -17.47 1.34 -0.64
N TYR A 107 -16.25 0.83 -0.68
CA TYR A 107 -15.53 0.44 -1.91
C TYR A 107 -15.14 -1.03 -1.92
N MET A 108 -15.79 -1.88 -1.12
CA MET A 108 -15.44 -3.31 -1.00
C MET A 108 -15.57 -4.11 -2.30
N ASN A 109 -16.29 -3.60 -3.30
CA ASN A 109 -16.34 -4.22 -4.61
C ASN A 109 -15.11 -3.91 -5.47
N GLU A 110 -14.47 -2.79 -5.22
CA GLU A 110 -13.30 -2.29 -5.94
C GLU A 110 -12.00 -2.48 -5.16
N VAL A 111 -12.06 -2.49 -3.82
CA VAL A 111 -10.90 -2.52 -2.93
C VAL A 111 -10.89 -3.79 -2.10
N HIS A 112 -9.85 -4.58 -2.26
CA HIS A 112 -9.60 -5.78 -1.49
C HIS A 112 -8.45 -5.53 -0.50
N ILE A 113 -8.76 -5.51 0.79
CA ILE A 113 -7.81 -5.25 1.87
C ILE A 113 -7.21 -6.58 2.32
N ILE A 114 -5.90 -6.72 2.16
CA ILE A 114 -5.16 -7.94 2.49
C ILE A 114 -4.54 -7.77 3.87
N MET A 115 -5.13 -8.43 4.86
CA MET A 115 -4.76 -8.30 6.26
C MET A 115 -3.76 -9.36 6.73
N GLU A 116 -3.66 -10.46 5.98
CA GLU A 116 -2.78 -11.59 6.30
C GLU A 116 -1.83 -11.87 5.13
N PRO A 117 -0.63 -12.41 5.39
CA PRO A 117 0.29 -12.79 4.34
C PRO A 117 -0.36 -13.76 3.36
N THR A 118 -0.40 -13.39 2.09
CA THR A 118 -1.18 -14.10 1.06
C THR A 118 -0.44 -14.08 -0.28
N VAL A 119 -0.51 -15.17 -1.05
CA VAL A 119 -0.04 -15.19 -2.43
C VAL A 119 -1.17 -14.78 -3.36
N MET A 120 -1.02 -13.64 -4.02
CA MET A 120 -1.92 -13.18 -5.06
C MET A 120 -1.39 -13.58 -6.44
N LYS A 121 -2.32 -13.93 -7.34
CA LYS A 121 -1.98 -14.32 -8.70
C LYS A 121 -2.53 -13.29 -9.70
N TYR A 122 -1.63 -12.72 -10.46
CA TYR A 122 -1.93 -11.76 -11.52
C TYR A 122 -1.48 -12.38 -12.86
N ASP A 123 -2.41 -13.00 -13.59
CA ASP A 123 -2.12 -13.92 -14.70
C ASP A 123 -1.16 -15.06 -14.29
N SER A 124 0.04 -15.09 -14.87
CA SER A 124 1.09 -16.06 -14.52
C SER A 124 1.97 -15.62 -13.35
N LEU A 125 1.97 -14.33 -13.01
CA LEU A 125 2.82 -13.78 -11.95
C LEU A 125 2.19 -14.04 -10.58
N LYS A 126 2.99 -14.62 -9.68
CA LYS A 126 2.63 -14.79 -8.27
C LYS A 126 3.40 -13.78 -7.43
N ILE A 127 2.65 -12.98 -6.68
CA ILE A 127 3.22 -12.00 -5.73
C ILE A 127 2.79 -12.39 -4.32
N GLY A 128 3.73 -12.65 -3.44
CA GLY A 128 3.49 -12.76 -2.02
C GLY A 128 3.25 -11.37 -1.45
N LEU A 129 2.10 -11.11 -0.84
CA LEU A 129 1.78 -9.84 -0.21
C LEU A 129 1.84 -9.99 1.30
N VAL A 130 2.58 -9.09 1.94
CA VAL A 130 2.80 -9.10 3.40
C VAL A 130 2.39 -7.74 3.97
N PRO A 131 1.35 -7.68 4.81
CA PRO A 131 0.95 -6.45 5.49
C PRO A 131 2.05 -5.96 6.43
N TRP A 132 1.91 -4.72 6.96
CA TRP A 132 2.82 -4.20 7.97
C TRP A 132 3.11 -5.25 9.06
N ILE A 133 4.38 -5.55 9.26
CA ILE A 133 4.84 -6.56 10.21
C ILE A 133 4.91 -5.92 11.60
N CYS A 134 4.11 -6.44 12.51
CA CYS A 134 4.04 -6.01 13.91
C CYS A 134 4.16 -7.22 14.84
N ASN A 135 4.12 -6.99 16.16
CA ASN A 135 4.32 -8.08 17.12
C ASN A 135 3.32 -9.22 16.95
N ASP A 136 2.05 -8.90 16.70
CA ASP A 136 0.99 -9.92 16.64
C ASP A 136 1.10 -10.84 15.42
N ASN A 137 1.64 -10.36 14.30
CA ASN A 137 1.72 -11.14 13.06
C ASN A 137 3.15 -11.54 12.67
N TYR A 138 4.13 -11.25 13.51
CA TYR A 138 5.56 -11.43 13.18
C TYR A 138 5.88 -12.86 12.74
N ASP A 139 5.54 -13.84 13.56
CA ASP A 139 5.87 -15.25 13.28
C ASP A 139 5.17 -15.76 12.02
N GLN A 140 3.91 -15.37 11.80
CA GLN A 140 3.16 -15.70 10.60
C GLN A 140 3.80 -15.10 9.35
N CYS A 141 4.15 -13.81 9.39
CA CYS A 141 4.81 -13.11 8.29
C CYS A 141 6.19 -13.72 7.98
N MET A 142 6.99 -14.02 9.00
CA MET A 142 8.32 -14.59 8.82
C MET A 142 8.26 -15.99 8.24
N THR A 143 7.32 -16.81 8.69
CA THR A 143 7.06 -18.15 8.12
C THR A 143 6.63 -18.03 6.67
N PHE A 144 5.70 -17.13 6.36
CA PHE A 144 5.24 -16.91 5.01
C PHE A 144 6.37 -16.45 4.07
N ILE A 145 7.18 -15.47 4.47
CA ILE A 145 8.32 -14.98 3.69
C ILE A 145 9.28 -16.12 3.35
N LYS A 146 9.48 -17.05 4.28
CA LYS A 146 10.37 -18.20 4.11
C LYS A 146 9.79 -19.27 3.19
N GLU A 147 8.47 -19.52 3.22
CA GLU A 147 7.85 -20.74 2.67
C GLU A 147 6.94 -20.49 1.47
N CYS A 148 6.42 -19.25 1.26
CA CYS A 148 5.45 -18.99 0.20
C CYS A 148 6.01 -19.31 -1.19
N GLN A 149 5.16 -19.79 -2.08
CA GLN A 149 5.51 -20.13 -3.46
C GLN A 149 5.17 -18.96 -4.39
N ALA A 150 5.95 -17.88 -4.27
CA ALA A 150 5.84 -16.68 -5.09
C ALA A 150 7.21 -16.27 -5.62
N ASP A 151 7.24 -15.70 -6.82
CA ASP A 151 8.45 -15.22 -7.48
C ASP A 151 8.80 -13.81 -6.98
N TRP A 152 7.77 -13.00 -6.74
CA TRP A 152 7.89 -11.64 -6.23
C TRP A 152 7.27 -11.52 -4.84
N ILE A 153 7.72 -10.51 -4.10
CA ILE A 153 7.11 -10.14 -2.83
C ILE A 153 6.82 -8.65 -2.79
N GLY A 154 5.63 -8.28 -2.34
CA GLY A 154 5.20 -6.93 -2.05
C GLY A 154 4.89 -6.78 -0.56
N ALA A 155 5.49 -5.81 0.10
CA ALA A 155 5.32 -5.59 1.52
C ALA A 155 5.54 -4.12 1.89
N HIS A 156 5.09 -3.73 3.08
CA HIS A 156 5.46 -2.44 3.64
C HIS A 156 6.60 -2.66 4.64
N LEU A 157 7.83 -2.28 4.26
CA LEU A 157 9.03 -2.73 4.95
C LEU A 157 9.89 -1.57 5.47
N GLU A 158 10.45 -1.79 6.62
CA GLU A 158 11.56 -1.01 7.15
C GLU A 158 12.84 -1.86 7.10
N LEU A 159 13.75 -1.54 6.17
CA LEU A 159 14.94 -2.34 5.90
C LEU A 159 16.23 -1.67 6.38
N THR A 160 17.08 -2.46 7.03
CA THR A 160 18.44 -2.01 7.42
C THR A 160 19.32 -1.80 6.19
N GLY A 161 20.08 -0.70 6.19
CA GLY A 161 21.06 -0.38 5.15
C GLY A 161 20.50 0.43 3.98
N PHE A 162 19.19 0.74 3.99
CA PHE A 162 18.57 1.63 3.00
C PHE A 162 18.54 3.08 3.53
N GLU A 163 18.68 4.05 2.65
CA GLU A 163 18.54 5.46 3.02
C GLU A 163 17.05 5.80 3.22
N MET A 164 16.73 6.30 4.41
CA MET A 164 15.41 6.84 4.74
C MET A 164 15.24 8.27 4.23
N MET A 165 16.31 9.02 4.19
CA MET A 165 16.46 10.34 3.57
C MET A 165 17.93 10.56 3.28
N ARG A 166 18.23 11.55 2.43
CA ARG A 166 19.60 11.83 1.97
C ARG A 166 20.61 11.86 3.13
N GLY A 167 21.53 10.91 3.13
CA GLY A 167 22.60 10.80 4.13
C GLY A 167 22.17 10.17 5.46
N ILE A 168 20.94 9.67 5.60
CA ILE A 168 20.45 8.99 6.81
C ILE A 168 20.04 7.56 6.45
N THR A 169 20.90 6.62 6.85
CA THR A 169 20.67 5.18 6.62
C THR A 169 19.93 4.56 7.80
N ASN A 170 18.93 3.73 7.52
CA ASN A 170 18.25 2.96 8.55
C ASN A 170 19.18 1.87 9.11
N VAL A 171 19.35 1.86 10.43
CA VAL A 171 20.16 0.89 11.16
C VAL A 171 19.33 -0.08 12.00
N HIS A 172 18.01 0.12 12.10
CA HIS A 172 17.11 -0.63 12.98
C HIS A 172 16.11 -1.53 12.25
N GLY A 173 16.02 -1.43 10.93
CA GLY A 173 15.09 -2.20 10.12
C GLY A 173 15.44 -3.69 10.02
N MET A 174 14.61 -4.42 9.31
CA MET A 174 14.79 -5.84 9.02
C MET A 174 16.02 -6.07 8.13
N ASN A 175 16.67 -7.22 8.29
CA ASN A 175 17.78 -7.60 7.43
C ASN A 175 17.27 -7.98 6.02
N PRO A 176 17.68 -7.27 4.95
CA PRO A 176 17.19 -7.53 3.59
C PRO A 176 17.57 -8.92 3.06
N LYS A 177 18.51 -9.61 3.70
CA LYS A 177 18.92 -10.97 3.29
C LYS A 177 17.79 -12.00 3.32
N ILE A 178 16.76 -11.79 4.14
CA ILE A 178 15.60 -12.71 4.21
C ILE A 178 14.80 -12.74 2.91
N PHE A 179 14.90 -11.71 2.09
CA PHE A 179 14.19 -11.59 0.81
C PHE A 179 14.99 -12.10 -0.40
N LYS A 180 16.22 -12.61 -0.22
CA LYS A 180 17.12 -13.02 -1.32
C LYS A 180 16.56 -14.07 -2.27
N ARG A 181 15.56 -14.83 -1.82
CA ARG A 181 14.95 -15.90 -2.64
C ARG A 181 13.97 -15.37 -3.69
N PHE A 182 13.52 -14.14 -3.55
CA PHE A 182 12.57 -13.53 -4.48
C PHE A 182 13.32 -12.85 -5.64
N GLU A 183 12.77 -12.96 -6.84
CA GLU A 183 13.31 -12.27 -8.03
C GLU A 183 13.13 -10.75 -7.94
N MET A 184 12.03 -10.31 -7.28
CA MET A 184 11.70 -8.90 -7.08
C MET A 184 11.13 -8.69 -5.68
N VAL A 185 11.58 -7.62 -5.04
CA VAL A 185 11.04 -7.11 -3.78
C VAL A 185 10.45 -5.72 -4.03
N LEU A 186 9.16 -5.57 -3.79
CA LEU A 186 8.43 -4.31 -3.88
C LEU A 186 8.13 -3.85 -2.46
N SER A 187 8.53 -2.63 -2.11
CA SER A 187 8.32 -2.09 -0.77
C SER A 187 7.72 -0.69 -0.82
N GLY A 188 6.75 -0.45 0.03
CA GLY A 188 6.37 0.88 0.48
C GLY A 188 7.23 1.28 1.66
#